data_2acca7e3f2cbf422a86e0c78d22fc299
#
_entry.id   2acca7e3f2cbf422a86e0c78d22fc299
#
_cell.length_a   1.000
_cell.length_b   1.000
_cell.length_c   1.000
_cell.angle_alpha   90.00
_cell.angle_beta   90.00
_cell.angle_gamma   90.00
#
_symmetry.space_group_name_H-M   'P 1'
#
loop_
_entity.id
_entity.type
_entity.pdbx_description
1 polymer ?
#
loop_
_entity_poly.entity_id
_entity_poly.type
_entity_poly.pdbx_seq_one_letter_code
_entity_poly.pdbx_strand_id
1 'polypeptide(L)'
;GASGSEYLTDVVQVTAGNWHSMALKANGTVYAWGWGQYGQLGNGYTTNSYDSDQYSGEKIYSAPVQVLNGAQTSETGYLKEVVQIDAMGGTGHNDRNRFGTSLAVTESKEVYGWGNSLYGALGVKSSIVSKPVRVGTDISNAVQVAGGGKSGSDDWHVNSIGNTGYTYILKEDGTVSSLGYNVNGELGNGAKV
;
A
#
# COMPACT_ATOMS: atom_id res chain seq x y z
N GLY A 1 21.35 4.05 4.16
CA GLY A 1 21.02 5.44 3.87
C GLY A 1 22.24 6.16 3.36
N ALA A 2 22.19 6.68 2.15
CA ALA A 2 23.24 7.51 1.62
C ALA A 2 23.37 8.76 2.49
N SER A 3 24.52 8.92 3.12
CA SER A 3 24.94 10.16 3.72
C SER A 3 25.45 11.06 2.59
N GLY A 4 24.66 12.02 2.19
CA GLY A 4 25.06 12.95 1.16
C GLY A 4 23.95 13.11 0.11
N SER A 5 23.90 14.22 -0.50
CA SER A 5 22.94 14.76 -1.45
C SER A 5 22.74 13.95 -2.76
N GLU A 6 22.68 12.63 -2.69
CA GLU A 6 22.35 11.82 -3.85
C GLU A 6 20.84 11.71 -3.97
N TYR A 7 20.29 12.34 -4.96
CA TYR A 7 18.90 12.19 -5.37
C TYR A 7 18.65 10.79 -5.93
N LEU A 8 17.46 10.29 -5.74
CA LEU A 8 17.02 9.06 -6.42
C LEU A 8 16.96 9.35 -7.94
N THR A 9 17.74 8.61 -8.71
CA THR A 9 17.83 8.77 -10.18
C THR A 9 17.06 7.69 -10.92
N ASP A 10 16.87 7.87 -12.23
CA ASP A 10 16.19 6.93 -13.13
C ASP A 10 14.75 6.58 -12.68
N VAL A 11 14.08 7.53 -12.05
CA VAL A 11 12.69 7.41 -11.65
C VAL A 11 11.78 7.59 -12.86
N VAL A 12 10.85 6.66 -13.07
CA VAL A 12 9.89 6.68 -14.18
C VAL A 12 8.45 6.88 -13.71
N GLN A 13 8.16 6.61 -12.43
CA GLN A 13 6.86 6.89 -11.83
C GLN A 13 7.01 7.27 -10.37
N VAL A 14 6.17 8.19 -9.92
CA VAL A 14 6.00 8.53 -8.51
C VAL A 14 4.52 8.45 -8.14
N THR A 15 4.24 8.09 -6.89
CA THR A 15 2.90 8.12 -6.32
C THR A 15 2.98 8.48 -4.85
N ALA A 16 1.91 9.02 -4.30
CA ALA A 16 1.84 9.41 -2.90
C ALA A 16 0.50 9.03 -2.29
N GLY A 17 0.56 8.33 -1.17
CA GLY A 17 -0.53 8.23 -0.22
C GLY A 17 -0.54 9.46 0.71
N ASN A 18 -1.39 9.46 1.73
CA ASN A 18 -1.47 10.61 2.63
C ASN A 18 -0.21 10.81 3.49
N TRP A 19 0.50 9.72 3.81
CA TRP A 19 1.60 9.76 4.78
C TRP A 19 2.88 9.07 4.28
N HIS A 20 2.88 8.53 3.09
CA HIS A 20 4.04 7.91 2.47
C HIS A 20 4.06 8.19 0.96
N SER A 21 5.22 8.05 0.39
CA SER A 21 5.46 8.22 -1.04
C SER A 21 6.21 7.02 -1.58
N MET A 22 6.06 6.77 -2.88
CA MET A 22 6.81 5.74 -3.58
C MET A 22 7.37 6.26 -4.89
N ALA A 23 8.46 5.65 -5.32
CA ALA A 23 9.09 5.84 -6.62
C ALA A 23 9.44 4.50 -7.26
N LEU A 24 9.10 4.37 -8.53
CA LEU A 24 9.50 3.28 -9.39
C LEU A 24 10.67 3.73 -10.26
N LYS A 25 11.74 2.96 -10.27
CA LYS A 25 12.89 3.19 -11.15
C LYS A 25 12.73 2.43 -12.47
N ALA A 26 13.41 2.91 -13.51
CA ALA A 26 13.41 2.30 -14.85
C ALA A 26 13.85 0.82 -14.87
N ASN A 27 14.61 0.39 -13.87
CA ASN A 27 15.03 -1.00 -13.72
C ASN A 27 14.02 -1.89 -12.95
N GLY A 28 12.80 -1.40 -12.73
CA GLY A 28 11.73 -2.13 -12.06
C GLY A 28 11.86 -2.25 -10.54
N THR A 29 12.77 -1.51 -9.90
CA THR A 29 12.88 -1.47 -8.44
C THR A 29 12.03 -0.37 -7.84
N VAL A 30 11.49 -0.59 -6.63
CA VAL A 30 10.60 0.33 -5.94
C VAL A 30 11.24 0.83 -4.65
N TYR A 31 11.10 2.12 -4.42
CA TYR A 31 11.50 2.80 -3.19
C TYR A 31 10.30 3.47 -2.53
N ALA A 32 10.29 3.51 -1.21
CA ALA A 32 9.26 4.16 -0.42
C ALA A 32 9.86 4.97 0.71
N TRP A 33 9.18 6.03 1.15
CA TRP A 33 9.59 6.88 2.28
C TRP A 33 8.37 7.55 2.93
N GLY A 34 8.60 8.16 4.07
CA GLY A 34 7.57 8.77 4.89
C GLY A 34 7.20 7.89 6.08
N TRP A 35 5.93 7.79 6.39
CA TRP A 35 5.42 7.04 7.53
C TRP A 35 5.44 5.54 7.27
N GLY A 36 5.98 4.74 8.20
CA GLY A 36 6.20 3.29 8.02
C GLY A 36 5.53 2.39 9.06
N GLN A 37 4.74 2.96 9.97
CA GLN A 37 4.22 2.24 11.14
C GLN A 37 3.32 1.04 10.80
N TYR A 38 2.55 1.15 9.72
CA TYR A 38 1.61 0.11 9.30
C TYR A 38 2.10 -0.72 8.12
N GLY A 39 3.42 -0.77 7.92
CA GLY A 39 4.03 -1.59 6.88
C GLY A 39 3.97 -1.00 5.48
N GLN A 40 3.42 0.20 5.28
CA GLN A 40 3.22 0.81 3.97
C GLN A 40 4.50 1.09 3.18
N LEU A 41 5.67 1.00 3.82
CA LEU A 41 6.96 1.13 3.14
C LEU A 41 7.50 -0.20 2.58
N GLY A 42 6.88 -1.35 2.93
CA GLY A 42 7.28 -2.65 2.42
C GLY A 42 8.69 -3.11 2.81
N ASN A 43 9.29 -2.50 3.82
CA ASN A 43 10.65 -2.77 4.28
C ASN A 43 10.74 -3.80 5.42
N GLY A 44 9.63 -4.52 5.68
CA GLY A 44 9.53 -5.53 6.72
C GLY A 44 9.26 -4.99 8.11
N TYR A 45 9.20 -3.67 8.26
CA TYR A 45 8.94 -3.03 9.54
C TYR A 45 7.45 -2.72 9.72
N THR A 46 6.97 -2.97 10.92
CA THR A 46 5.66 -2.52 11.41
C THR A 46 5.72 -2.41 12.93
N THR A 47 4.97 -1.49 13.51
CA THR A 47 4.69 -1.48 14.94
C THR A 47 3.25 -1.92 15.15
N ASN A 48 3.04 -3.07 15.75
CA ASN A 48 1.71 -3.58 16.10
C ASN A 48 1.08 -2.86 17.31
N SER A 49 1.73 -1.83 17.83
CA SER A 49 1.24 -1.15 19.01
C SER A 49 0.30 -0.03 18.64
N TYR A 50 -0.98 -0.24 18.91
CA TYR A 50 -1.91 0.83 19.27
C TYR A 50 -1.47 1.43 20.63
N ASP A 51 -0.16 1.62 20.82
CA ASP A 51 0.36 2.06 22.08
C ASP A 51 -0.07 3.50 22.34
N SER A 52 -0.69 3.72 23.50
CA SER A 52 -1.25 4.99 23.91
C SER A 52 -0.18 6.07 24.16
N ASP A 53 1.09 5.70 24.18
CA ASP A 53 2.21 6.63 24.24
C ASP A 53 2.54 7.15 22.84
N GLN A 54 1.95 8.24 22.55
CA GLN A 54 1.64 8.92 21.32
C GLN A 54 2.83 9.15 20.37
N TYR A 55 4.08 8.91 20.77
CA TYR A 55 5.27 9.23 19.97
C TYR A 55 6.47 8.28 20.16
N SER A 56 6.40 7.32 21.05
CA SER A 56 7.49 6.36 21.29
C SER A 56 7.42 5.18 20.34
N GLY A 57 7.95 5.32 19.16
CA GLY A 57 8.01 4.22 18.19
C GLY A 57 7.63 4.61 16.76
N GLU A 58 7.38 5.89 16.51
CA GLU A 58 7.16 6.38 15.16
C GLU A 58 8.37 6.08 14.27
N LYS A 59 8.15 5.33 13.21
CA LYS A 59 9.17 5.11 12.18
C LYS A 59 8.86 5.98 10.97
N ILE A 60 9.47 7.15 10.98
CA ILE A 60 9.48 8.05 9.82
C ILE A 60 10.80 7.83 9.09
N TYR A 61 10.69 7.51 7.83
CA TYR A 61 11.84 7.37 6.95
C TYR A 61 11.92 8.60 6.07
N SER A 62 12.80 9.52 6.41
CA SER A 62 13.06 10.76 5.67
C SER A 62 13.89 10.53 4.39
N ALA A 63 14.48 9.36 4.27
CA ALA A 63 15.20 8.92 3.08
C ALA A 63 14.51 7.69 2.45
N PRO A 64 14.53 7.54 1.12
CA PRO A 64 13.95 6.38 0.45
C PRO A 64 14.56 5.06 0.93
N VAL A 65 13.71 4.08 1.25
CA VAL A 65 14.08 2.70 1.52
C VAL A 65 13.59 1.81 0.40
N GLN A 66 14.36 0.81 0.04
CA GLN A 66 13.97 -0.12 -1.02
C GLN A 66 12.96 -1.14 -0.50
N VAL A 67 11.91 -1.37 -1.28
CA VAL A 67 10.84 -2.31 -0.95
C VAL A 67 11.35 -3.75 -1.07
N LEU A 68 11.07 -4.58 -0.05
CA LEU A 68 11.46 -5.99 -0.05
C LEU A 68 10.62 -6.80 -1.05
N ASN A 69 11.13 -7.94 -1.49
CA ASN A 69 10.43 -8.83 -2.43
C ASN A 69 9.18 -9.51 -1.84
N GLY A 70 9.12 -9.69 -0.52
CA GLY A 70 7.96 -10.30 0.15
C GLY A 70 7.61 -11.67 -0.42
N ALA A 71 6.40 -11.81 -0.96
CA ALA A 71 5.89 -13.04 -1.56
C ALA A 71 6.28 -13.24 -3.04
N GLN A 72 7.05 -12.31 -3.65
CA GLN A 72 7.47 -12.44 -5.06
C GLN A 72 8.41 -13.63 -5.26
N THR A 73 9.30 -13.85 -4.31
CA THR A 73 10.20 -15.01 -4.32
C THR A 73 10.40 -15.55 -2.91
N SER A 74 10.84 -16.80 -2.78
CA SER A 74 11.23 -17.40 -1.50
C SER A 74 12.59 -16.92 -0.98
N GLU A 75 13.38 -16.26 -1.83
CA GLU A 75 14.68 -15.72 -1.48
C GLU A 75 14.54 -14.36 -0.78
N THR A 76 15.53 -13.99 0.02
CA THR A 76 15.62 -12.64 0.56
C THR A 76 16.09 -11.67 -0.52
N GLY A 77 15.48 -10.52 -0.59
CA GLY A 77 15.84 -9.51 -1.59
C GLY A 77 14.83 -8.39 -1.69
N TYR A 78 14.84 -7.73 -2.81
CA TYR A 78 13.98 -6.58 -3.09
C TYR A 78 12.99 -6.88 -4.20
N LEU A 79 11.83 -6.21 -4.15
CA LEU A 79 10.82 -6.25 -5.19
C LEU A 79 11.41 -5.72 -6.50
N LYS A 80 11.18 -6.42 -7.59
CA LYS A 80 11.75 -6.13 -8.91
C LYS A 80 10.75 -6.43 -10.01
N GLU A 81 11.12 -6.08 -11.24
CA GLU A 81 10.26 -6.28 -12.42
C GLU A 81 8.91 -5.54 -12.29
N VAL A 82 8.88 -4.45 -11.51
CA VAL A 82 7.69 -3.64 -11.36
C VAL A 82 7.56 -2.70 -12.55
N VAL A 83 6.34 -2.59 -13.07
CA VAL A 83 6.00 -1.74 -14.22
C VAL A 83 5.02 -0.63 -13.86
N GLN A 84 4.32 -0.75 -12.73
CA GLN A 84 3.39 0.27 -12.26
C GLN A 84 3.24 0.20 -10.75
N ILE A 85 3.11 1.35 -10.11
CA ILE A 85 2.89 1.49 -8.68
C ILE A 85 1.70 2.39 -8.39
N ASP A 86 1.03 2.16 -7.24
CA ASP A 86 0.08 3.10 -6.69
C ASP A 86 0.13 3.12 -5.16
N ALA A 87 -0.18 4.27 -4.57
CA ALA A 87 -0.20 4.48 -3.14
C ALA A 87 -1.52 5.11 -2.71
N MET A 88 -2.20 4.46 -1.81
CA MET A 88 -3.42 4.98 -1.22
C MET A 88 -3.24 5.25 0.27
N GLY A 89 -4.02 6.17 0.79
CA GLY A 89 -4.05 6.45 2.22
C GLY A 89 -5.32 7.16 2.61
N GLY A 90 -5.70 7.00 3.87
CA GLY A 90 -6.79 7.74 4.49
C GLY A 90 -6.25 8.66 5.58
N THR A 91 -6.88 9.81 5.79
CA THR A 91 -6.66 10.67 6.94
C THR A 91 -7.70 10.34 8.00
N GLY A 92 -7.28 9.87 9.18
CA GLY A 92 -8.15 9.83 10.36
C GLY A 92 -8.15 11.18 11.07
N HIS A 93 -9.23 11.51 11.73
CA HIS A 93 -9.37 12.76 12.48
C HIS A 93 -8.37 12.88 13.65
N ASN A 94 -7.77 11.79 14.06
CA ASN A 94 -6.71 11.75 15.06
C ASN A 94 -5.39 11.42 14.38
N ASP A 95 -4.30 12.05 14.77
CA ASP A 95 -2.91 11.80 14.35
C ASP A 95 -2.47 10.32 14.51
N ARG A 96 -3.34 9.49 15.10
CA ARG A 96 -3.12 8.05 15.35
C ARG A 96 -3.43 7.15 14.17
N ASN A 97 -4.13 7.62 13.13
CA ASN A 97 -4.65 6.80 12.03
C ASN A 97 -3.99 7.13 10.69
N ARG A 98 -2.65 7.07 10.65
CA ARG A 98 -1.83 7.37 9.46
C ARG A 98 -1.62 6.11 8.61
N PHE A 99 -2.70 5.51 8.19
CA PHE A 99 -2.66 4.28 7.42
C PHE A 99 -2.31 4.54 5.96
N GLY A 100 -1.66 3.60 5.35
CA GLY A 100 -1.36 3.62 3.93
C GLY A 100 -1.28 2.20 3.39
N THR A 101 -1.66 2.06 2.15
CA THR A 101 -1.54 0.84 1.37
C THR A 101 -0.79 1.15 0.10
N SER A 102 0.07 0.26 -0.29
CA SER A 102 0.91 0.35 -1.47
C SER A 102 0.63 -0.82 -2.40
N LEU A 103 0.62 -0.56 -3.69
CA LEU A 103 0.31 -1.52 -4.74
C LEU A 103 1.38 -1.47 -5.83
N ALA A 104 1.62 -2.60 -6.46
CA ALA A 104 2.51 -2.73 -7.60
C ALA A 104 2.01 -3.78 -8.60
N VAL A 105 2.23 -3.54 -9.89
CA VAL A 105 2.09 -4.52 -10.97
C VAL A 105 3.47 -4.85 -11.49
N THR A 106 3.73 -6.13 -11.73
CA THR A 106 4.99 -6.62 -12.29
C THR A 106 4.91 -6.87 -13.81
N GLU A 107 6.06 -7.07 -14.46
CA GLU A 107 6.13 -7.48 -15.88
C GLU A 107 5.38 -8.79 -16.14
N SER A 108 5.36 -9.70 -15.15
CA SER A 108 4.55 -10.93 -15.19
C SER A 108 3.05 -10.68 -14.99
N LYS A 109 2.62 -9.39 -14.91
CA LYS A 109 1.21 -8.98 -14.74
C LYS A 109 0.56 -9.48 -13.46
N GLU A 110 1.37 -9.67 -12.48
CA GLU A 110 0.98 -10.01 -11.13
C GLU A 110 0.84 -8.75 -10.29
N VAL A 111 -0.09 -8.78 -9.34
CA VAL A 111 -0.32 -7.67 -8.40
C VAL A 111 0.26 -8.01 -7.04
N TYR A 112 1.02 -7.09 -6.50
CA TYR A 112 1.52 -7.12 -5.13
C TYR A 112 1.02 -5.93 -4.34
N GLY A 113 0.78 -6.13 -3.04
CA GLY A 113 0.34 -5.07 -2.16
C GLY A 113 0.92 -5.23 -0.76
N TRP A 114 1.06 -4.13 -0.05
CA TRP A 114 1.54 -4.08 1.32
C TRP A 114 1.00 -2.85 2.06
N GLY A 115 1.19 -2.82 3.36
CA GLY A 115 0.63 -1.78 4.22
C GLY A 115 -0.65 -2.23 4.92
N ASN A 116 -1.59 -1.32 5.06
CA ASN A 116 -2.87 -1.61 5.69
C ASN A 116 -3.78 -2.42 4.77
N SER A 117 -4.31 -3.52 5.29
CA SER A 117 -5.27 -4.41 4.60
C SER A 117 -6.61 -4.53 5.33
N LEU A 118 -6.92 -3.60 6.21
CA LEU A 118 -8.24 -3.55 6.85
C LEU A 118 -9.34 -3.56 5.78
N TYR A 119 -10.41 -4.27 6.06
CA TYR A 119 -11.53 -4.48 5.13
C TYR A 119 -11.17 -5.20 3.82
N GLY A 120 -10.04 -5.90 3.78
CA GLY A 120 -9.71 -6.75 2.65
C GLY A 120 -9.16 -6.01 1.43
N ALA A 121 -8.63 -4.79 1.59
CA ALA A 121 -8.04 -4.02 0.48
C ALA A 121 -6.94 -4.76 -0.29
N LEU A 122 -6.28 -5.72 0.35
CA LEU A 122 -5.26 -6.58 -0.28
C LEU A 122 -5.73 -8.04 -0.49
N GLY A 123 -6.98 -8.35 -0.12
CA GLY A 123 -7.50 -9.72 -0.24
C GLY A 123 -6.88 -10.75 0.71
N VAL A 124 -6.16 -10.31 1.73
CA VAL A 124 -5.50 -11.18 2.73
C VAL A 124 -6.13 -11.03 4.11
N LYS A 125 -5.98 -12.06 4.95
CA LYS A 125 -6.55 -12.06 6.31
C LYS A 125 -5.84 -11.11 7.28
N SER A 126 -4.60 -10.76 7.01
CA SER A 126 -3.83 -9.86 7.88
C SER A 126 -4.31 -8.42 7.72
N SER A 127 -4.50 -7.71 8.81
CA SER A 127 -4.84 -6.28 8.79
C SER A 127 -3.64 -5.37 8.49
N ILE A 128 -2.42 -5.86 8.71
CA ILE A 128 -1.18 -5.14 8.45
C ILE A 128 -0.21 -6.08 7.72
N VAL A 129 0.38 -5.60 6.65
CA VAL A 129 1.28 -6.34 5.78
C VAL A 129 2.55 -5.53 5.59
N SER A 130 3.65 -5.96 6.21
CA SER A 130 4.92 -5.21 6.21
C SER A 130 5.83 -5.50 5.02
N LYS A 131 5.50 -6.52 4.22
CA LYS A 131 6.22 -6.90 2.98
C LYS A 131 5.19 -7.20 1.89
N PRO A 132 5.52 -7.02 0.61
CA PRO A 132 4.62 -7.34 -0.49
C PRO A 132 4.02 -8.74 -0.40
N VAL A 133 2.70 -8.83 -0.53
CA VAL A 133 1.94 -10.07 -0.68
C VAL A 133 1.23 -10.08 -2.02
N ARG A 134 0.94 -11.26 -2.54
CA ARG A 134 0.18 -11.41 -3.77
C ARG A 134 -1.28 -10.99 -3.55
N VAL A 135 -1.77 -10.07 -4.38
CA VAL A 135 -3.16 -9.60 -4.41
C VAL A 135 -3.89 -10.29 -5.55
N GLY A 136 -5.03 -10.92 -5.27
CA GLY A 136 -5.77 -11.67 -6.30
C GLY A 136 -4.92 -12.76 -6.91
N THR A 137 -4.71 -13.86 -6.18
CA THR A 137 -3.82 -14.97 -6.58
C THR A 137 -4.19 -15.64 -7.90
N ASP A 138 -5.43 -15.46 -8.35
CA ASP A 138 -5.99 -15.89 -9.62
C ASP A 138 -5.79 -14.88 -10.76
N ILE A 139 -5.27 -13.68 -10.46
CA ILE A 139 -5.02 -12.62 -11.44
C ILE A 139 -3.57 -12.67 -11.92
N SER A 140 -3.38 -12.91 -13.21
CA SER A 140 -2.08 -12.98 -13.88
C SER A 140 -2.01 -12.15 -15.18
N ASN A 141 -2.98 -11.26 -15.37
CA ASN A 141 -3.13 -10.43 -16.56
C ASN A 141 -3.40 -8.96 -16.20
N ALA A 142 -2.95 -8.51 -15.03
CA ALA A 142 -3.08 -7.13 -14.60
C ALA A 142 -2.22 -6.19 -15.45
N VAL A 143 -2.76 -5.03 -15.80
CA VAL A 143 -2.03 -3.97 -16.50
C VAL A 143 -1.97 -2.70 -15.69
N GLN A 144 -2.89 -2.50 -14.76
CA GLN A 144 -2.92 -1.34 -13.88
C GLN A 144 -3.59 -1.68 -12.55
N VAL A 145 -3.09 -1.08 -11.50
CA VAL A 145 -3.76 -1.04 -10.19
C VAL A 145 -4.08 0.40 -9.82
N ALA A 146 -5.17 0.58 -9.12
CA ALA A 146 -5.53 1.84 -8.50
C ALA A 146 -6.12 1.57 -7.12
N GLY A 147 -5.72 2.35 -6.14
CA GLY A 147 -6.24 2.26 -4.80
C GLY A 147 -7.05 3.49 -4.42
N GLY A 148 -8.07 3.27 -3.61
CA GLY A 148 -8.86 4.33 -3.02
C GLY A 148 -9.12 4.05 -1.55
N GLY A 149 -9.51 5.07 -0.83
CA GLY A 149 -9.88 4.93 0.57
C GLY A 149 -10.19 6.26 1.20
N LYS A 150 -11.06 6.21 2.18
CA LYS A 150 -11.43 7.36 3.00
C LYS A 150 -11.00 7.08 4.44
N SER A 151 -10.53 8.10 5.12
CA SER A 151 -10.42 8.04 6.57
C SER A 151 -11.79 8.07 7.22
N GLY A 152 -11.87 7.53 8.43
CA GLY A 152 -13.11 7.51 9.21
C GLY A 152 -13.76 8.87 9.37
N SER A 153 -15.03 8.85 9.75
CA SER A 153 -15.86 10.05 9.96
C SER A 153 -15.25 11.00 10.99
N ASP A 154 -15.50 12.28 10.80
CA ASP A 154 -15.17 13.36 11.75
C ASP A 154 -15.93 13.25 13.08
N ASP A 155 -16.75 12.21 13.25
CA ASP A 155 -17.53 11.97 14.44
C ASP A 155 -16.75 11.12 15.45
N TRP A 156 -16.18 11.77 16.43
CA TRP A 156 -15.43 11.16 17.53
C TRP A 156 -16.29 10.35 18.52
N HIS A 157 -17.62 10.39 18.36
CA HIS A 157 -18.58 9.60 19.15
C HIS A 157 -18.84 8.19 18.58
N VAL A 158 -18.53 7.97 17.33
CA VAL A 158 -18.57 6.62 16.76
C VAL A 158 -17.15 6.07 16.84
N ASN A 159 -16.98 4.88 17.33
CA ASN A 159 -15.76 4.05 17.13
C ASN A 159 -15.57 3.93 15.61
N SER A 160 -15.26 5.05 14.97
CA SER A 160 -15.21 5.15 13.53
C SER A 160 -14.01 4.33 13.07
N ILE A 161 -14.34 3.23 12.54
CA ILE A 161 -13.57 2.29 11.80
C ILE A 161 -12.91 3.09 10.66
N GLY A 162 -11.88 3.84 11.02
CA GLY A 162 -11.10 4.63 10.07
C GLY A 162 -10.26 3.71 9.21
N ASN A 163 -10.29 3.90 7.95
CA ASN A 163 -9.57 3.31 6.84
C ASN A 163 -10.32 2.26 6.05
N THR A 164 -11.12 2.79 5.22
CA THR A 164 -11.76 2.03 4.16
C THR A 164 -10.84 2.02 2.94
N GLY A 165 -10.04 0.98 2.80
CA GLY A 165 -9.25 0.76 1.59
C GLY A 165 -9.99 -0.11 0.60
N TYR A 166 -9.88 0.21 -0.66
CA TYR A 166 -10.33 -0.65 -1.76
C TYR A 166 -9.35 -0.59 -2.92
N THR A 167 -9.24 -1.68 -3.65
CA THR A 167 -8.30 -1.84 -4.75
C THR A 167 -9.07 -2.19 -6.03
N TYR A 168 -8.70 -1.55 -7.12
CA TYR A 168 -9.08 -1.91 -8.48
C TYR A 168 -7.90 -2.48 -9.23
N ILE A 169 -8.17 -3.49 -10.04
CA ILE A 169 -7.18 -4.12 -10.91
C ILE A 169 -7.78 -4.15 -12.32
N LEU A 170 -7.22 -3.33 -13.22
CA LEU A 170 -7.53 -3.40 -14.65
C LEU A 170 -6.74 -4.54 -15.27
N LYS A 171 -7.42 -5.36 -16.05
CA LYS A 171 -6.85 -6.51 -16.76
C LYS A 171 -6.69 -6.24 -18.26
N GLU A 172 -5.85 -7.01 -18.92
CA GLU A 172 -5.58 -6.88 -20.37
C GLU A 172 -6.81 -7.00 -21.26
N ASP A 173 -7.79 -7.77 -20.83
CA ASP A 173 -9.07 -7.94 -21.54
C ASP A 173 -10.03 -6.75 -21.37
N GLY A 174 -9.59 -5.70 -20.68
CA GLY A 174 -10.38 -4.51 -20.37
C GLY A 174 -11.35 -4.70 -19.20
N THR A 175 -11.38 -5.86 -18.56
CA THR A 175 -12.22 -6.07 -17.37
C THR A 175 -11.53 -5.56 -16.12
N VAL A 176 -12.35 -5.23 -15.11
CA VAL A 176 -11.87 -4.72 -13.81
C VAL A 176 -12.27 -5.68 -12.71
N SER A 177 -11.30 -6.03 -11.85
CA SER A 177 -11.56 -6.67 -10.56
C SER A 177 -11.47 -5.63 -9.46
N SER A 178 -12.30 -5.74 -8.43
CA SER A 178 -12.28 -4.85 -7.28
C SER A 178 -12.38 -5.64 -5.98
N LEU A 179 -11.72 -5.16 -4.94
CA LEU A 179 -11.72 -5.77 -3.61
C LEU A 179 -11.56 -4.72 -2.52
N GLY A 180 -12.06 -5.03 -1.32
CA GLY A 180 -11.97 -4.15 -0.16
C GLY A 180 -13.32 -3.62 0.30
N TYR A 181 -13.31 -2.43 0.88
CA TYR A 181 -14.46 -1.77 1.47
C TYR A 181 -15.54 -1.41 0.43
N ASN A 182 -16.84 -1.62 0.78
CA ASN A 182 -17.95 -1.44 -0.16
C ASN A 182 -19.25 -0.92 0.49
N VAL A 183 -19.19 -0.24 1.61
CA VAL A 183 -20.41 0.21 2.32
C VAL A 183 -21.21 1.23 1.50
N ASN A 184 -20.56 2.05 0.69
CA ASN A 184 -21.22 3.04 -0.18
C ASN A 184 -21.30 2.59 -1.65
N GLY A 185 -20.90 1.35 -1.98
CA GLY A 185 -20.86 0.85 -3.34
C GLY A 185 -19.55 1.15 -4.06
N GLU A 186 -18.45 1.35 -3.31
CA GLU A 186 -17.13 1.70 -3.85
C GLU A 186 -16.63 0.67 -4.86
N LEU A 187 -17.00 -0.60 -4.73
CA LEU A 187 -16.54 -1.65 -5.64
C LEU A 187 -17.28 -1.70 -6.98
N GLY A 188 -18.38 -0.94 -7.14
CA GLY A 188 -19.11 -0.87 -8.41
C GLY A 188 -19.77 -2.18 -8.87
N ASN A 189 -19.93 -3.15 -7.97
CA ASN A 189 -20.43 -4.51 -8.27
C ASN A 189 -21.95 -4.67 -8.06
N GLY A 190 -22.66 -3.57 -7.83
CA GLY A 190 -24.12 -3.57 -7.58
C GLY A 190 -24.51 -3.99 -6.16
N ALA A 191 -23.58 -4.40 -5.31
CA ALA A 191 -23.81 -4.72 -3.91
C ALA A 191 -23.38 -3.58 -2.99
N LYS A 192 -23.97 -3.54 -1.80
CA LYS A 192 -23.48 -2.78 -0.63
C LYS A 192 -23.35 -3.76 0.51
N VAL A 193 -22.26 -3.70 1.26
CA VAL A 193 -21.97 -4.60 2.38
C VAL A 193 -21.84 -3.78 3.65
#